data_3a3328125a86cf21b5fe50ee7cac8986
#
_entry.id   3a3328125a86cf21b5fe50ee7cac8986
#
_cell.length_a   1.000
_cell.length_b   1.000
_cell.length_c   1.000
_cell.angle_alpha   90.00
_cell.angle_beta   90.00
_cell.angle_gamma   90.00
#
_symmetry.space_group_name_H-M   'P 1'
#
loop_
_entity.id
_entity.type
_entity.pdbx_description
1 polymer ?
#
loop_
_entity_poly.entity_id
_entity_poly.type
_entity_poly.pdbx_seq_one_letter_code
_entity_poly.pdbx_strand_id
1 'polypeptide(L)' 'DVPVVRLAVEAGGTRFEGDVLVDMPPGHQRVADWLNAPAAFITVRAGSAHHLIQKRHVTRVVELCRLSS' A
#
# COMPACT_ATOMS: atom_id res chain seq x y z
N ASP A 1 0.80 -8.89 -14.79
CA ASP A 1 0.54 -7.49 -14.45
C ASP A 1 0.52 -7.30 -12.94
N VAL A 2 1.03 -6.18 -12.49
CA VAL A 2 1.04 -5.84 -11.07
C VAL A 2 -0.20 -4.99 -10.76
N PRO A 3 -1.06 -5.42 -9.83
CA PRO A 3 -2.22 -4.61 -9.46
C PRO A 3 -1.79 -3.26 -8.86
N VAL A 4 -2.50 -2.21 -9.25
CA VAL A 4 -2.33 -0.87 -8.68
C VAL A 4 -3.59 -0.54 -7.89
N VAL A 5 -3.43 -0.23 -6.62
CA VAL A 5 -4.54 0.01 -5.72
C VAL A 5 -4.36 1.36 -5.04
N ARG A 6 -5.42 2.15 -4.95
CA ARG A 6 -5.40 3.38 -4.19
C ARG A 6 -5.79 3.10 -2.75
N LEU A 7 -4.92 3.52 -1.84
CA LEU A 7 -5.08 3.29 -0.41
C LEU A 7 -5.04 4.60 0.36
N ALA A 8 -5.67 4.60 1.53
CA ALA A 8 -5.39 5.55 2.59
C ALA A 8 -4.69 4.79 3.70
N VAL A 9 -3.52 5.27 4.09
CA VAL A 9 -2.68 4.64 5.12
C VAL A 9 -2.51 5.62 6.27
N GLU A 10 -2.85 5.20 7.47
CA GLU A 10 -2.60 6.00 8.68
C GLU A 10 -1.39 5.41 9.40
N ALA A 11 -0.39 6.24 9.62
CA ALA A 11 0.86 5.85 10.27
C ALA A 11 1.39 7.02 11.08
N GLY A 12 1.70 6.77 12.35
CA GLY A 12 2.27 7.79 13.23
C GLY A 12 1.42 9.04 13.36
N GLY A 13 0.10 8.92 13.29
CA GLY A 13 -0.82 10.06 13.39
C GLY A 13 -1.01 10.83 12.09
N THR A 14 -0.37 10.39 11.00
CA THR A 14 -0.48 11.04 9.69
C THR A 14 -1.24 10.12 8.74
N ARG A 15 -2.10 10.71 7.90
CA ARG A 15 -2.81 9.99 6.85
C ARG A 15 -2.11 10.23 5.52
N PHE A 16 -1.76 9.15 4.84
CA PHE A 16 -1.19 9.17 3.48
C PHE A 16 -2.20 8.55 2.54
N GLU A 17 -2.47 9.20 1.42
CA GLU A 17 -3.39 8.68 0.43
C GLU A 17 -2.68 8.67 -0.92
N GLY A 18 -2.71 7.54 -1.60
CA GLY A 18 -2.04 7.40 -2.88
C GLY A 18 -2.12 5.99 -3.42
N ASP A 19 -1.30 5.73 -4.44
CA ASP A 19 -1.30 4.48 -5.16
C ASP A 19 -0.17 3.58 -4.69
N VAL A 20 -0.45 2.29 -4.58
CA VAL A 20 0.55 1.28 -4.27
C VAL A 20 0.54 0.19 -5.33
N LEU A 21 1.71 -0.38 -5.58
CA LEU A 21 1.86 -1.55 -6.43
C LEU A 21 1.83 -2.79 -5.55
N VAL A 22 0.81 -3.62 -5.74
CA VAL A 22 0.67 -4.86 -4.99
C VAL A 22 1.44 -5.95 -5.74
N ASP A 23 2.77 -5.91 -5.62
CA ASP A 23 3.69 -6.80 -6.34
C ASP A 23 3.80 -8.12 -5.60
N MET A 24 2.79 -8.97 -5.80
CA MET A 24 2.67 -10.27 -5.14
C MET A 24 2.41 -11.34 -6.19
N PRO A 25 2.74 -12.62 -5.87
CA PRO A 25 2.46 -13.72 -6.80
C PRO A 25 0.96 -13.84 -7.14
N PRO A 26 0.62 -14.37 -8.32
CA PRO A 26 -0.77 -14.64 -8.66
C PRO A 26 -1.46 -15.46 -7.57
N GLY A 27 -2.70 -15.08 -7.24
CA GLY A 27 -3.45 -15.71 -6.15
C GLY A 27 -3.22 -15.07 -4.79
N HIS A 28 -2.21 -14.18 -4.66
CA HIS A 28 -1.87 -13.50 -3.41
C HIS A 28 -1.83 -11.99 -3.60
N GLN A 29 -2.65 -11.46 -4.50
CA GLN A 29 -2.61 -10.05 -4.88
C GLN A 29 -3.64 -9.20 -4.14
N ARG A 30 -3.96 -9.56 -2.91
CA ARG A 30 -4.80 -8.75 -2.03
C ARG A 30 -3.93 -7.79 -1.25
N VAL A 31 -4.53 -6.68 -0.83
CA VAL A 31 -3.85 -5.72 0.04
C VAL A 31 -3.38 -6.38 1.33
N ALA A 32 -4.20 -7.27 1.92
CA ALA A 32 -3.82 -7.99 3.13
C ALA A 32 -2.57 -8.86 2.92
N ASP A 33 -2.47 -9.55 1.78
CA ASP A 33 -1.30 -10.37 1.46
C ASP A 33 -0.05 -9.50 1.32
N TRP A 34 -0.20 -8.36 0.65
CA TRP A 34 0.88 -7.41 0.45
C TRP A 34 1.37 -6.82 1.78
N LEU A 35 0.45 -6.50 2.69
CA LEU A 35 0.81 -6.00 4.02
C LEU A 35 1.49 -7.05 4.88
N ASN A 36 1.19 -8.33 4.66
CA ASN A 36 1.79 -9.43 5.39
C ASN A 36 3.10 -9.93 4.79
N ALA A 37 3.51 -9.36 3.65
CA ALA A 37 4.81 -9.69 3.05
C ALA A 37 5.95 -9.26 3.98
N PRO A 38 7.13 -9.89 3.90
CA PRO A 38 8.20 -9.65 4.87
C PRO A 38 8.89 -8.31 4.76
N ALA A 39 8.61 -7.51 3.74
CA ALA A 39 9.21 -6.17 3.61
C ALA A 39 8.83 -5.28 4.80
N ALA A 40 9.81 -4.55 5.33
CA ALA A 40 9.60 -3.67 6.49
C ALA A 40 8.95 -2.34 6.12
N PHE A 41 8.98 -1.95 4.84
CA PHE A 41 8.50 -0.66 4.36
C PHE A 41 7.48 -0.86 3.24
N ILE A 42 6.59 0.11 3.11
CA ILE A 42 5.70 0.22 1.96
C ILE A 42 5.91 1.58 1.31
N THR A 43 5.74 1.64 -0.01
CA THR A 43 5.84 2.90 -0.75
C THR A 43 4.47 3.29 -1.26
N VAL A 44 4.03 4.49 -0.90
CA VAL A 44 2.78 5.08 -1.37
C VAL A 44 3.11 6.22 -2.31
N ARG A 45 2.62 6.15 -3.54
CA ARG A 45 2.86 7.18 -4.54
C ARG A 45 1.68 8.16 -4.57
N ALA A 46 1.96 9.41 -4.27
CA ALA A 46 0.97 10.49 -4.29
C ALA A 46 1.43 11.55 -5.29
N GLY A 47 0.87 11.53 -6.50
CA GLY A 47 1.31 12.40 -7.58
C GLY A 47 2.78 12.14 -7.94
N SER A 48 3.64 13.16 -7.83
CA SER A 48 5.07 13.02 -8.07
C SER A 48 5.86 12.68 -6.81
N ALA A 49 5.21 12.61 -5.64
CA ALA A 49 5.86 12.28 -4.37
C ALA A 49 5.75 10.80 -4.06
N HIS A 50 6.77 10.26 -3.41
CA HIS A 50 6.77 8.89 -2.93
C HIS A 50 6.99 8.90 -1.43
N HIS A 51 6.08 8.26 -0.69
CA HIS A 51 6.18 8.17 0.77
C HIS A 51 6.62 6.77 1.13
N LEU A 52 7.76 6.66 1.82
CA LEU A 52 8.27 5.40 2.33
C LEU A 52 7.83 5.28 3.79
N ILE A 53 6.98 4.30 4.07
CA ILE A 53 6.34 4.16 5.38
C ILE A 53 6.76 2.84 6.01
N GLN A 54 7.22 2.89 7.28
CA GLN A 54 7.52 1.67 8.02
C GLN A 54 6.22 0.98 8.41
N LYS A 55 6.11 -0.28 8.07
CA LYS A 55 4.90 -1.06 8.36
C LYS A 55 4.54 -1.09 9.84
N ARG A 56 5.54 -1.11 10.72
CA ARG A 56 5.30 -1.15 12.17
C ARG A 56 4.59 0.10 12.69
N HIS A 57 4.62 1.20 11.94
CA HIS A 57 3.94 2.45 12.31
C HIS A 57 2.53 2.55 11.73
N VAL A 58 2.15 1.62 10.88
CA VAL A 58 0.84 1.63 10.23
C VAL A 58 -0.22 1.18 11.24
N THR A 59 -1.22 2.04 11.46
CA THR A 59 -2.31 1.76 12.37
C THR A 59 -3.60 1.41 11.65
N ARG A 60 -3.75 1.85 10.39
CA ARG A 60 -4.95 1.61 9.62
C ARG A 60 -4.65 1.71 8.13
N VAL A 61 -5.27 0.83 7.35
CA VAL A 61 -5.22 0.87 5.88
C VAL A 61 -6.64 0.70 5.36
N VAL A 62 -7.05 1.61 4.47
CA VAL A 62 -8.35 1.55 3.81
C VAL A 62 -8.12 1.48 2.32
N GLU A 63 -8.65 0.44 1.68
CA GLU A 63 -8.63 0.32 0.23
C GLU A 63 -9.70 1.22 -0.36
N LEU A 64 -9.31 2.22 -1.16
CA LEU A 64 -10.23 3.17 -1.75
C LEU A 64 -10.75 2.69 -3.09
N CYS A 65 -9.85 2.24 -3.97
CA CYS A 65 -10.25 1.62 -5.23
C CYS A 65 -9.08 0.84 -5.83
N ARG A 66 -9.39 -0.14 -6.67
CA ARG A 66 -8.38 -0.87 -7.43
C ARG A 66 -8.31 -0.28 -8.83
N LEU A 67 -7.17 0.26 -9.20
CA LEU A 67 -6.99 0.97 -10.46
C LEU A 67 -6.64 0.04 -11.62
N SER A 68 -5.94 -1.06 -11.33
CA SER A 68 -5.64 -2.08 -12.32
C SER A 68 -5.37 -3.40 -11.63
N SER A 69 -5.41 -4.48 -12.39
CA SER A 69 -5.13 -5.83 -11.87
C SER A 69 -4.46 -6.71 -12.91
#